data_d0bf3df19593f18233afd755048a7548
#
_entry.id   d0bf3df19593f18233afd755048a7548
#
_cell.length_a   1.000
_cell.length_b   1.000
_cell.length_c   1.000
_cell.angle_alpha   90.00
_cell.angle_beta   90.00
_cell.angle_gamma   90.00
#
_symmetry.space_group_name_H-M   'P 1'
#
loop_
_entity.id
_entity.type
_entity.pdbx_description
1 polymer ?
#
loop_
_entity_poly.entity_id
_entity_poly.type
_entity_poly.pdbx_seq_one_letter_code
_entity_poly.pdbx_strand_id
1 'polypeptide(L)'
;MVSYYRKQKKSKDQTLKGEKIMKKIIVLLITALLAVCAFTGCGSNKDSVATDGSTSMNKVIGAIGEAFEADTGITVTYNATGSGAGIQAVLEGRCDIGLSSRSLKDEEKANGLDGTVLALDGIAIIVNPSNPISDLDVETIAKIYIGEIRNWKEIGGHDAEIVLIGREAGSGTRDGFESITDTEDQCKYRQELTSTGDVITTVAGNPDAIGYASLASVKDTVKALTVDGIAPSEAAMFYFIIIKI
;
A
#
# COMPACT_ATOMS: atom_id res chain seq x y z
N MET A 1 45.89 35.23 60.83
CA MET A 1 46.11 34.35 59.64
C MET A 1 45.48 32.95 59.80
N VAL A 2 45.60 32.30 60.97
CA VAL A 2 45.07 30.93 61.20
C VAL A 2 43.54 30.82 61.14
N SER A 3 42.79 31.87 61.55
CA SER A 3 41.30 31.89 61.51
C SER A 3 40.70 31.89 60.08
N TYR A 4 41.38 32.53 59.15
CA TYR A 4 40.97 32.62 57.78
C TYR A 4 41.13 31.26 57.04
N TYR A 5 42.19 30.54 57.30
CA TYR A 5 42.45 29.22 56.72
C TYR A 5 41.44 28.16 57.22
N ARG A 6 41.01 28.21 58.45
CA ARG A 6 39.98 27.30 59.00
C ARG A 6 38.62 27.50 58.38
N LYS A 7 38.26 28.75 58.04
CA LYS A 7 36.96 29.08 57.41
C LYS A 7 36.92 28.57 55.95
N GLN A 8 38.01 28.70 55.21
CA GLN A 8 38.13 28.20 53.86
C GLN A 8 38.08 26.66 53.78
N LYS A 9 38.74 25.96 54.73
CA LYS A 9 38.74 24.48 54.77
C LYS A 9 37.33 23.93 55.07
N LYS A 10 36.59 24.58 55.99
CA LYS A 10 35.20 24.20 56.31
C LYS A 10 34.23 24.42 55.16
N SER A 11 34.41 25.49 54.37
CA SER A 11 33.64 25.77 53.20
C SER A 11 33.86 24.73 52.08
N LYS A 12 35.13 24.37 51.80
CA LYS A 12 35.47 23.32 50.82
C LYS A 12 34.95 21.94 51.22
N ASP A 13 34.97 21.58 52.49
CA ASP A 13 34.47 20.30 53.01
C ASP A 13 32.92 20.23 52.87
N GLN A 14 32.22 21.35 53.09
CA GLN A 14 30.77 21.40 52.89
C GLN A 14 30.38 21.30 51.42
N THR A 15 31.12 21.92 50.51
CA THR A 15 30.88 21.85 49.03
C THR A 15 31.12 20.43 48.50
N LEU A 16 32.20 19.79 48.92
CA LEU A 16 32.52 18.39 48.58
C LEU A 16 31.48 17.38 49.12
N LYS A 17 30.91 17.66 50.30
CA LYS A 17 29.86 16.83 50.89
C LYS A 17 28.53 16.99 50.12
N GLY A 18 28.22 18.23 49.70
CA GLY A 18 27.05 18.54 48.84
C GLY A 18 27.13 17.86 47.49
N GLU A 19 28.30 17.93 46.80
CA GLU A 19 28.50 17.25 45.52
C GLU A 19 28.36 15.72 45.61
N LYS A 20 28.88 15.10 46.66
CA LYS A 20 28.74 13.65 46.86
C LYS A 20 27.32 13.23 47.13
N ILE A 21 26.52 14.03 47.85
CA ILE A 21 25.10 13.78 48.08
C ILE A 21 24.33 13.96 46.80
N MET A 22 24.60 15.01 46.03
CA MET A 22 23.93 15.25 44.73
C MET A 22 24.19 14.14 43.72
N LYS A 23 25.44 13.64 43.63
CA LYS A 23 25.77 12.49 42.77
C LYS A 23 25.01 11.21 43.17
N LYS A 24 24.86 10.97 44.49
CA LYS A 24 24.09 9.82 45.00
C LYS A 24 22.60 9.93 44.69
N ILE A 25 22.02 11.14 44.76
CA ILE A 25 20.64 11.40 44.44
C ILE A 25 20.38 11.22 42.93
N ILE A 26 21.31 11.72 42.09
CA ILE A 26 21.23 11.54 40.62
C ILE A 26 21.31 10.06 40.25
N VAL A 27 22.22 9.29 40.84
CA VAL A 27 22.29 7.83 40.59
C VAL A 27 21.03 7.12 41.05
N LEU A 28 20.45 7.51 42.19
CA LEU A 28 19.22 6.93 42.72
C LEU A 28 18.00 7.25 41.81
N LEU A 29 17.95 8.46 41.24
CA LEU A 29 16.92 8.87 40.31
C LEU A 29 17.06 8.15 38.96
N ILE A 30 18.25 7.93 38.45
CA ILE A 30 18.51 7.18 37.22
C ILE A 30 18.16 5.70 37.40
N THR A 31 18.48 5.09 38.55
CA THR A 31 18.12 3.70 38.85
C THR A 31 16.61 3.53 39.04
N ALA A 32 15.91 4.50 39.64
CA ALA A 32 14.45 4.50 39.76
C ALA A 32 13.78 4.66 38.39
N LEU A 33 14.33 5.51 37.51
CA LEU A 33 13.80 5.69 36.13
C LEU A 33 13.98 4.43 35.27
N LEU A 34 15.13 3.75 35.41
CA LEU A 34 15.40 2.47 34.73
C LEU A 34 14.48 1.33 35.24
N ALA A 35 14.13 1.33 36.53
CA ALA A 35 13.22 0.36 37.09
C ALA A 35 11.77 0.54 36.59
N VAL A 36 11.33 1.79 36.37
CA VAL A 36 9.98 2.07 35.79
C VAL A 36 9.88 1.58 34.35
N CYS A 37 10.94 1.66 33.54
CA CYS A 37 10.95 1.14 32.18
C CYS A 37 10.88 -0.40 32.10
N ALA A 38 11.25 -1.11 33.14
CA ALA A 38 11.20 -2.57 33.18
C ALA A 38 9.78 -3.13 33.50
N PHE A 39 8.85 -2.31 34.00
CA PHE A 39 7.49 -2.72 34.36
C PHE A 39 6.40 -2.33 33.34
N THR A 40 6.73 -1.60 32.27
CA THR A 40 5.79 -1.25 31.19
C THR A 40 5.77 -2.25 30.02
N GLY A 41 6.42 -3.39 30.17
CA GLY A 41 6.56 -4.42 29.14
C GLY A 41 5.56 -5.58 29.18
N CYS A 42 4.42 -5.46 29.87
CA CYS A 42 3.33 -6.43 29.78
C CYS A 42 2.12 -5.82 29.08
N GLY A 43 2.29 -5.40 27.81
CA GLY A 43 1.18 -5.42 26.86
C GLY A 43 0.96 -6.90 26.50
N SER A 44 -0.25 -7.42 26.65
CA SER A 44 -0.63 -8.72 26.07
C SER A 44 -0.27 -8.64 24.56
N ASN A 45 0.75 -9.34 24.12
CA ASN A 45 0.92 -9.59 22.70
C ASN A 45 -0.33 -10.37 22.28
N LYS A 46 -1.32 -9.67 21.76
CA LYS A 46 -2.34 -10.34 20.96
C LYS A 46 -1.57 -10.91 19.77
N ASP A 47 -1.72 -12.18 19.53
CA ASP A 47 -1.19 -12.78 18.31
C ASP A 47 -1.75 -11.99 17.13
N SER A 48 -0.90 -11.67 16.17
CA SER A 48 -1.29 -10.90 15.00
C SER A 48 -0.66 -11.52 13.75
N VAL A 49 -1.38 -11.41 12.63
CA VAL A 49 -0.90 -11.76 11.30
C VAL A 49 -0.65 -10.47 10.54
N ALA A 50 0.59 -10.24 10.13
CA ALA A 50 0.97 -9.08 9.33
C ALA A 50 0.84 -9.39 7.85
N THR A 51 0.03 -8.61 7.11
CA THR A 51 -0.10 -8.71 5.66
C THR A 51 0.35 -7.43 4.97
N ASP A 52 0.99 -7.57 3.81
CA ASP A 52 1.51 -6.45 3.04
C ASP A 52 1.29 -6.70 1.54
N GLY A 53 0.96 -5.67 0.76
CA GLY A 53 0.93 -5.77 -0.70
C GLY A 53 -0.21 -5.08 -1.41
N SER A 54 -0.84 -5.79 -2.34
CA SER A 54 -1.77 -5.27 -3.34
C SER A 54 -2.87 -4.38 -2.78
N THR A 55 -2.91 -3.13 -3.23
CA THR A 55 -3.93 -2.14 -2.84
C THR A 55 -5.33 -2.48 -3.36
N SER A 56 -5.45 -3.33 -4.38
CA SER A 56 -6.73 -3.83 -4.91
C SER A 56 -7.43 -4.79 -3.95
N MET A 57 -6.67 -5.46 -3.06
CA MET A 57 -7.20 -6.45 -2.13
C MET A 57 -7.79 -5.84 -0.85
N ASN A 58 -7.80 -4.53 -0.70
CA ASN A 58 -8.20 -3.85 0.53
C ASN A 58 -9.56 -4.32 1.08
N LYS A 59 -10.60 -4.38 0.23
CA LYS A 59 -11.93 -4.82 0.67
C LYS A 59 -11.97 -6.29 1.07
N VAL A 60 -11.29 -7.14 0.30
CA VAL A 60 -11.28 -8.60 0.53
C VAL A 60 -10.52 -8.91 1.82
N ILE A 61 -9.33 -8.36 1.99
CA ILE A 61 -8.52 -8.59 3.19
C ILE A 61 -9.17 -7.97 4.44
N GLY A 62 -9.80 -6.79 4.31
CA GLY A 62 -10.56 -6.20 5.41
C GLY A 62 -11.67 -7.14 5.91
N ALA A 63 -12.50 -7.65 5.00
CA ALA A 63 -13.59 -8.56 5.36
C ALA A 63 -13.11 -9.90 5.94
N ILE A 64 -12.08 -10.50 5.33
CA ILE A 64 -11.49 -11.76 5.82
C ILE A 64 -10.81 -11.55 7.18
N GLY A 65 -10.06 -10.46 7.34
CA GLY A 65 -9.37 -10.13 8.58
C GLY A 65 -10.33 -9.93 9.74
N GLU A 66 -11.42 -9.18 9.54
CA GLU A 66 -12.48 -8.99 10.54
C GLU A 66 -13.13 -10.32 10.95
N ALA A 67 -13.46 -11.18 9.98
CA ALA A 67 -14.04 -12.49 10.26
C ALA A 67 -13.05 -13.40 11.01
N PHE A 68 -11.77 -13.40 10.59
CA PHE A 68 -10.73 -14.19 11.23
C PHE A 68 -10.45 -13.73 12.67
N GLU A 69 -10.42 -12.42 12.92
CA GLU A 69 -10.27 -11.88 14.28
C GLU A 69 -11.47 -12.22 15.16
N ALA A 70 -12.69 -12.17 14.61
CA ALA A 70 -13.89 -12.56 15.35
C ALA A 70 -13.87 -14.03 15.77
N ASP A 71 -13.39 -14.93 14.92
CA ASP A 71 -13.36 -16.38 15.17
C ASP A 71 -12.20 -16.80 16.07
N THR A 72 -11.04 -16.14 15.95
CA THR A 72 -9.78 -16.60 16.57
C THR A 72 -9.24 -15.70 17.66
N GLY A 73 -9.67 -14.44 17.70
CA GLY A 73 -9.07 -13.40 18.54
C GLY A 73 -7.72 -12.88 18.04
N ILE A 74 -7.23 -13.35 16.87
CA ILE A 74 -5.96 -12.96 16.25
C ILE A 74 -6.22 -11.77 15.31
N THR A 75 -5.51 -10.66 15.53
CA THR A 75 -5.67 -9.47 14.70
C THR A 75 -4.94 -9.62 13.37
N VAL A 76 -5.59 -9.26 12.25
CA VAL A 76 -4.94 -9.18 10.94
C VAL A 76 -4.62 -7.72 10.63
N THR A 77 -3.34 -7.41 10.43
CA THR A 77 -2.90 -6.09 9.98
C THR A 77 -2.66 -6.10 8.48
N TYR A 78 -3.04 -5.02 7.80
CA TYR A 78 -2.88 -4.89 6.37
C TYR A 78 -2.18 -3.59 6.00
N ASN A 79 -1.06 -3.71 5.28
CA ASN A 79 -0.30 -2.59 4.75
C ASN A 79 -0.41 -2.57 3.22
N ALA A 80 -1.06 -1.55 2.68
CA ALA A 80 -1.38 -1.45 1.25
C ALA A 80 -0.26 -0.79 0.45
N THR A 81 0.77 -1.54 0.06
CA THR A 81 2.01 -1.03 -0.55
C THR A 81 2.17 -1.35 -2.04
N GLY A 82 1.31 -2.21 -2.59
CA GLY A 82 1.40 -2.74 -3.95
C GLY A 82 1.96 -4.16 -4.01
N SER A 83 1.63 -4.91 -5.08
CA SER A 83 1.95 -6.34 -5.20
C SER A 83 3.44 -6.63 -5.10
N GLY A 84 4.26 -5.89 -5.82
CA GLY A 84 5.72 -6.08 -5.80
C GLY A 84 6.34 -5.84 -4.42
N ALA A 85 5.88 -4.79 -3.72
CA ALA A 85 6.35 -4.49 -2.37
C ALA A 85 5.93 -5.58 -1.36
N GLY A 86 4.70 -6.12 -1.47
CA GLY A 86 4.24 -7.23 -0.65
C GLY A 86 5.03 -8.52 -0.88
N ILE A 87 5.32 -8.86 -2.14
CA ILE A 87 6.19 -9.98 -2.50
C ILE A 87 7.57 -9.82 -1.87
N GLN A 88 8.16 -8.65 -1.98
CA GLN A 88 9.46 -8.36 -1.38
C GLN A 88 9.41 -8.40 0.15
N ALA A 89 8.32 -7.91 0.76
CA ALA A 89 8.14 -7.94 2.20
C ALA A 89 8.13 -9.36 2.78
N VAL A 90 7.47 -10.31 2.10
CA VAL A 90 7.50 -11.72 2.49
C VAL A 90 8.89 -12.32 2.32
N LEU A 91 9.57 -12.08 1.19
CA LEU A 91 10.93 -12.57 0.96
C LEU A 91 11.92 -12.12 2.04
N GLU A 92 11.73 -10.90 2.56
CA GLU A 92 12.57 -10.32 3.61
C GLU A 92 12.09 -10.66 5.03
N GLY A 93 11.01 -11.41 5.20
CA GLY A 93 10.42 -11.74 6.50
C GLY A 93 9.85 -10.52 7.24
N ARG A 94 9.45 -9.46 6.53
CA ARG A 94 8.86 -8.25 7.11
C ARG A 94 7.35 -8.36 7.34
N CYS A 95 6.69 -9.33 6.74
CA CYS A 95 5.31 -9.69 6.97
C CYS A 95 5.12 -11.20 6.90
N ASP A 96 4.02 -11.70 7.43
CA ASP A 96 3.69 -13.13 7.43
C ASP A 96 3.08 -13.59 6.11
N ILE A 97 2.33 -12.69 5.45
CA ILE A 97 1.61 -12.97 4.21
C ILE A 97 1.78 -11.80 3.24
N GLY A 98 2.26 -12.10 2.03
CA GLY A 98 2.26 -11.16 0.91
C GLY A 98 0.96 -11.23 0.11
N LEU A 99 0.50 -10.10 -0.38
CA LEU A 99 -0.75 -9.96 -1.15
C LEU A 99 -0.43 -9.48 -2.57
N SER A 100 -0.89 -10.21 -3.57
CA SER A 100 -0.61 -9.89 -4.97
C SER A 100 -1.87 -9.95 -5.84
N SER A 101 -1.99 -9.00 -6.79
CA SER A 101 -2.99 -9.00 -7.85
C SER A 101 -2.44 -9.55 -9.17
N ARG A 102 -1.33 -10.25 -9.13
CA ARG A 102 -0.74 -10.98 -10.25
C ARG A 102 -0.15 -12.30 -9.81
N SER A 103 0.05 -13.20 -10.75
CA SER A 103 0.80 -14.43 -10.49
C SER A 103 2.25 -14.14 -10.08
N LEU A 104 2.84 -15.06 -9.31
CA LEU A 104 4.27 -15.04 -9.02
C LEU A 104 5.07 -15.30 -10.30
N LYS A 105 6.12 -14.52 -10.50
CA LYS A 105 7.12 -14.75 -11.54
C LYS A 105 7.94 -16.00 -11.21
N ASP A 106 8.56 -16.61 -12.21
CA ASP A 106 9.33 -17.84 -12.00
C ASP A 106 10.53 -17.62 -11.09
N GLU A 107 11.16 -16.45 -11.13
CA GLU A 107 12.22 -16.07 -10.19
C GLU A 107 11.73 -15.95 -8.74
N GLU A 108 10.50 -15.46 -8.53
CA GLU A 108 9.89 -15.33 -7.20
C GLU A 108 9.58 -16.72 -6.63
N LYS A 109 9.05 -17.64 -7.44
CA LYS A 109 8.86 -19.04 -7.08
C LYS A 109 10.19 -19.75 -6.79
N ALA A 110 11.23 -19.49 -7.60
CA ALA A 110 12.56 -20.06 -7.40
C ALA A 110 13.20 -19.59 -6.07
N ASN A 111 12.81 -18.44 -5.54
CA ASN A 111 13.20 -17.94 -4.22
C ASN A 111 12.38 -18.56 -3.06
N GLY A 112 11.55 -19.56 -3.33
CA GLY A 112 10.81 -20.32 -2.32
C GLY A 112 9.41 -19.78 -2.01
N LEU A 113 8.92 -18.79 -2.76
CA LEU A 113 7.56 -18.29 -2.56
C LEU A 113 6.52 -19.27 -3.13
N ASP A 114 5.48 -19.49 -2.36
CA ASP A 114 4.28 -20.21 -2.78
C ASP A 114 3.06 -19.29 -2.81
N GLY A 115 2.24 -19.42 -3.84
CA GLY A 115 1.07 -18.57 -4.08
C GLY A 115 -0.23 -19.36 -4.05
N THR A 116 -1.16 -18.96 -3.20
CA THR A 116 -2.52 -19.50 -3.14
C THR A 116 -3.52 -18.48 -3.71
N VAL A 117 -4.33 -18.88 -4.68
CA VAL A 117 -5.41 -18.03 -5.22
C VAL A 117 -6.48 -17.86 -4.15
N LEU A 118 -6.74 -16.61 -3.76
CA LEU A 118 -7.76 -16.26 -2.76
C LEU A 118 -9.11 -15.95 -3.41
N ALA A 119 -9.09 -15.16 -4.48
CA ALA A 119 -10.29 -14.72 -5.19
C ALA A 119 -9.95 -14.40 -6.65
N LEU A 120 -10.98 -14.25 -7.46
CA LEU A 120 -10.89 -13.71 -8.82
C LEU A 120 -11.39 -12.27 -8.80
N ASP A 121 -10.72 -11.40 -9.57
CA ASP A 121 -11.11 -10.00 -9.74
C ASP A 121 -10.98 -9.59 -11.21
N GLY A 122 -11.64 -8.51 -11.63
CA GLY A 122 -11.53 -7.95 -12.97
C GLY A 122 -10.75 -6.64 -12.98
N ILE A 123 -10.21 -6.25 -14.13
CA ILE A 123 -9.74 -4.88 -14.36
C ILE A 123 -10.81 -4.12 -15.13
N ALA A 124 -11.33 -3.06 -14.52
CA ALA A 124 -12.26 -2.15 -15.17
C ALA A 124 -11.51 -0.97 -15.79
N ILE A 125 -11.83 -0.60 -17.01
CA ILE A 125 -11.46 0.67 -17.62
C ILE A 125 -12.43 1.71 -17.10
N ILE A 126 -11.90 2.78 -16.50
CA ILE A 126 -12.70 3.80 -15.83
C ILE A 126 -12.47 5.18 -16.43
N VAL A 127 -13.54 5.94 -16.54
CA VAL A 127 -13.52 7.36 -16.97
C VAL A 127 -14.36 8.20 -16.01
N ASN A 128 -14.24 9.53 -16.13
CA ASN A 128 -15.14 10.43 -15.40
C ASN A 128 -16.60 10.19 -15.85
N PRO A 129 -17.59 10.28 -14.95
CA PRO A 129 -19.02 10.10 -15.32
C PRO A 129 -19.53 11.04 -16.40
N SER A 130 -18.93 12.23 -16.57
CA SER A 130 -19.28 13.19 -17.64
C SER A 130 -18.71 12.82 -19.02
N ASN A 131 -17.78 11.87 -19.12
CA ASN A 131 -17.22 11.43 -20.40
C ASN A 131 -18.32 10.70 -21.20
N PRO A 132 -18.57 11.05 -22.50
CA PRO A 132 -19.64 10.44 -23.28
C PRO A 132 -19.34 8.99 -23.71
N ILE A 133 -18.07 8.58 -23.73
CA ILE A 133 -17.68 7.22 -24.15
C ILE A 133 -18.23 6.20 -23.15
N SER A 134 -18.81 5.12 -23.66
CA SER A 134 -19.37 4.03 -22.86
C SER A 134 -18.81 2.64 -23.17
N ASP A 135 -18.18 2.49 -24.34
CA ASP A 135 -17.59 1.24 -24.81
C ASP A 135 -16.29 1.51 -25.55
N LEU A 136 -15.30 0.64 -25.39
CA LEU A 136 -14.05 0.61 -26.15
C LEU A 136 -13.64 -0.85 -26.37
N ASP A 137 -13.04 -1.15 -27.52
CA ASP A 137 -12.37 -2.43 -27.71
C ASP A 137 -10.95 -2.41 -27.12
N VAL A 138 -10.39 -3.60 -26.89
CA VAL A 138 -9.06 -3.77 -26.30
C VAL A 138 -7.97 -3.11 -27.16
N GLU A 139 -8.08 -3.18 -28.49
CA GLU A 139 -7.11 -2.58 -29.43
C GLU A 139 -7.13 -1.04 -29.30
N THR A 140 -8.30 -0.42 -29.22
CA THR A 140 -8.45 1.03 -29.01
C THR A 140 -7.86 1.45 -27.65
N ILE A 141 -8.11 0.68 -26.59
CA ILE A 141 -7.51 0.93 -25.27
C ILE A 141 -5.98 0.87 -25.36
N ALA A 142 -5.42 -0.14 -26.02
CA ALA A 142 -3.98 -0.25 -26.22
C ALA A 142 -3.42 0.98 -26.95
N LYS A 143 -4.04 1.40 -28.07
CA LYS A 143 -3.63 2.59 -28.83
C LYS A 143 -3.68 3.89 -28.03
N ILE A 144 -4.66 4.02 -27.16
CA ILE A 144 -4.74 5.15 -26.23
C ILE A 144 -3.52 5.14 -25.29
N TYR A 145 -3.25 4.00 -24.65
CA TYR A 145 -2.19 3.95 -23.63
C TYR A 145 -0.77 4.01 -24.19
N ILE A 146 -0.53 3.55 -25.42
CA ILE A 146 0.76 3.74 -26.12
C ILE A 146 0.87 5.13 -26.77
N GLY A 147 -0.21 5.94 -26.74
CA GLY A 147 -0.20 7.33 -27.22
C GLY A 147 -0.36 7.47 -28.74
N GLU A 148 -0.93 6.50 -29.42
CA GLU A 148 -1.35 6.61 -30.82
C GLU A 148 -2.64 7.41 -30.93
N ILE A 149 -3.63 7.19 -30.06
CA ILE A 149 -4.85 7.98 -29.91
C ILE A 149 -4.64 8.90 -28.72
N ARG A 150 -4.75 10.22 -28.93
CA ARG A 150 -4.45 11.22 -27.90
C ARG A 150 -5.59 12.17 -27.59
N ASN A 151 -6.64 12.19 -28.39
CA ASN A 151 -7.76 13.08 -28.23
C ASN A 151 -9.08 12.30 -28.24
N TRP A 152 -9.95 12.58 -27.29
CA TRP A 152 -11.24 11.90 -27.16
C TRP A 152 -12.09 11.99 -28.44
N LYS A 153 -11.96 13.07 -29.24
CA LYS A 153 -12.72 13.21 -30.50
C LYS A 153 -12.35 12.15 -31.54
N GLU A 154 -11.16 11.55 -31.48
CA GLU A 154 -10.73 10.52 -32.42
C GLU A 154 -11.56 9.24 -32.27
N ILE A 155 -12.20 9.07 -31.11
CA ILE A 155 -13.03 7.92 -30.76
C ILE A 155 -14.49 8.31 -30.42
N GLY A 156 -14.93 9.48 -30.87
CA GLY A 156 -16.34 9.92 -30.74
C GLY A 156 -16.65 10.68 -29.45
N GLY A 157 -15.65 11.05 -28.68
CA GLY A 157 -15.78 11.92 -27.50
C GLY A 157 -15.69 13.41 -27.83
N HIS A 158 -15.53 14.23 -26.81
CA HIS A 158 -15.35 15.68 -26.95
C HIS A 158 -13.91 16.04 -27.39
N ASP A 159 -13.70 17.27 -27.86
CA ASP A 159 -12.37 17.71 -28.32
C ASP A 159 -11.49 18.10 -27.11
N ALA A 160 -10.83 17.10 -26.53
CA ALA A 160 -9.86 17.28 -25.45
C ALA A 160 -8.80 16.16 -25.49
N GLU A 161 -7.60 16.50 -25.00
CA GLU A 161 -6.50 15.54 -24.85
C GLU A 161 -6.84 14.50 -23.79
N ILE A 162 -6.57 13.22 -24.08
CA ILE A 162 -6.79 12.13 -23.16
C ILE A 162 -5.70 12.17 -22.06
N VAL A 163 -6.12 12.18 -20.80
CA VAL A 163 -5.20 12.15 -19.65
C VAL A 163 -5.08 10.72 -19.12
N LEU A 164 -3.93 10.09 -19.37
CA LEU A 164 -3.66 8.70 -19.04
C LEU A 164 -3.25 8.57 -17.56
N ILE A 165 -4.09 7.94 -16.76
CA ILE A 165 -3.83 7.64 -15.35
C ILE A 165 -3.52 6.16 -15.20
N GLY A 166 -2.36 5.84 -14.63
CA GLY A 166 -1.94 4.48 -14.38
C GLY A 166 -1.44 4.24 -12.97
N ARG A 167 -0.88 3.07 -12.79
CA ARG A 167 -0.27 2.63 -11.54
C ARG A 167 1.24 2.65 -11.65
N GLU A 168 1.89 2.71 -10.51
CA GLU A 168 3.35 2.60 -10.35
C GLU A 168 3.88 1.26 -10.86
N ALA A 169 5.17 1.21 -11.17
CA ALA A 169 5.87 -0.03 -11.44
C ALA A 169 5.79 -0.99 -10.23
N GLY A 170 5.55 -2.26 -10.48
CA GLY A 170 5.33 -3.27 -9.43
C GLY A 170 3.88 -3.39 -8.95
N SER A 171 2.94 -2.61 -9.49
CA SER A 171 1.52 -2.84 -9.30
C SER A 171 1.06 -4.07 -10.08
N GLY A 172 0.51 -5.07 -9.38
CA GLY A 172 -0.05 -6.26 -10.04
C GLY A 172 -1.27 -5.94 -10.94
N THR A 173 -2.01 -4.84 -10.65
CA THR A 173 -3.08 -4.37 -11.53
C THR A 173 -2.53 -3.77 -12.81
N ARG A 174 -1.38 -3.05 -12.75
CA ARG A 174 -0.67 -2.57 -13.94
C ARG A 174 -0.15 -3.73 -14.76
N ASP A 175 0.56 -4.67 -14.13
CA ASP A 175 1.09 -5.84 -14.82
C ASP A 175 -0.02 -6.60 -15.57
N GLY A 176 -1.18 -6.80 -14.91
CA GLY A 176 -2.33 -7.44 -15.53
C GLY A 176 -2.94 -6.62 -16.68
N PHE A 177 -3.09 -5.30 -16.51
CA PHE A 177 -3.61 -4.41 -17.55
C PHE A 177 -2.71 -4.40 -18.79
N GLU A 178 -1.41 -4.17 -18.61
CA GLU A 178 -0.45 -4.11 -19.71
C GLU A 178 -0.33 -5.45 -20.44
N SER A 179 -0.42 -6.56 -19.71
CA SER A 179 -0.39 -7.90 -20.31
C SER A 179 -1.61 -8.19 -21.19
N ILE A 180 -2.81 -7.73 -20.79
CA ILE A 180 -4.03 -7.95 -21.58
C ILE A 180 -4.07 -7.09 -22.82
N THR A 181 -3.54 -5.88 -22.71
CA THR A 181 -3.50 -4.92 -23.82
C THR A 181 -2.27 -5.07 -24.70
N ASP A 182 -1.35 -6.01 -24.37
CA ASP A 182 -0.07 -6.22 -25.07
C ASP A 182 0.77 -4.92 -25.14
N THR A 183 0.79 -4.18 -24.01
CA THR A 183 1.43 -2.85 -23.92
C THR A 183 2.51 -2.79 -22.83
N GLU A 184 3.09 -3.93 -22.43
CA GLU A 184 4.13 -3.98 -21.41
C GLU A 184 5.25 -2.99 -21.70
N ASP A 185 5.56 -2.13 -20.72
CA ASP A 185 6.58 -1.09 -20.77
C ASP A 185 6.40 -0.02 -21.88
N GLN A 186 5.24 0.01 -22.56
CA GLN A 186 4.98 0.94 -23.68
C GLN A 186 4.03 2.09 -23.31
N CYS A 187 3.30 1.94 -22.21
CA CYS A 187 2.29 2.91 -21.79
C CYS A 187 2.88 4.30 -21.50
N LYS A 188 2.18 5.34 -21.94
CA LYS A 188 2.58 6.77 -21.82
C LYS A 188 1.80 7.48 -20.73
N TYR A 189 1.84 6.94 -19.51
CA TYR A 189 1.13 7.52 -18.37
C TYR A 189 1.47 8.98 -18.14
N ARG A 190 0.44 9.82 -17.98
CA ARG A 190 0.57 11.20 -17.52
C ARG A 190 0.85 11.25 -16.02
N GLN A 191 0.25 10.33 -15.28
CA GLN A 191 0.47 10.14 -13.84
C GLN A 191 0.51 8.64 -13.52
N GLU A 192 1.47 8.26 -12.70
CA GLU A 192 1.57 6.95 -12.08
C GLU A 192 1.27 7.07 -10.59
N LEU A 193 0.26 6.36 -10.11
CA LEU A 193 -0.26 6.48 -8.74
C LEU A 193 -0.02 5.20 -7.95
N THR A 194 0.17 5.34 -6.64
CA THR A 194 0.61 4.25 -5.77
C THR A 194 -0.53 3.40 -5.21
N SER A 195 -1.79 3.79 -5.46
CA SER A 195 -2.93 3.00 -5.00
C SER A 195 -4.07 2.97 -6.00
N THR A 196 -4.88 1.90 -5.95
CA THR A 196 -6.13 1.78 -6.72
C THR A 196 -7.10 2.91 -6.36
N GLY A 197 -7.16 3.32 -5.09
CA GLY A 197 -8.02 4.41 -4.63
C GLY A 197 -7.64 5.76 -5.22
N ASP A 198 -6.34 6.03 -5.36
CA ASP A 198 -5.85 7.29 -5.93
C ASP A 198 -6.17 7.36 -7.43
N VAL A 199 -6.05 6.25 -8.18
CA VAL A 199 -6.49 6.21 -9.59
C VAL A 199 -7.97 6.57 -9.71
N ILE A 200 -8.84 5.93 -8.92
CA ILE A 200 -10.29 6.21 -8.93
C ILE A 200 -10.56 7.68 -8.60
N THR A 201 -9.91 8.23 -7.57
CA THR A 201 -10.11 9.62 -7.14
C THR A 201 -9.64 10.61 -8.21
N THR A 202 -8.50 10.33 -8.86
CA THR A 202 -7.94 11.19 -9.91
C THR A 202 -8.83 11.20 -11.15
N VAL A 203 -9.31 10.03 -11.58
CA VAL A 203 -10.25 9.92 -12.72
C VAL A 203 -11.58 10.59 -12.40
N ALA A 204 -12.11 10.43 -11.19
CA ALA A 204 -13.34 11.09 -10.75
C ALA A 204 -13.22 12.63 -10.80
N GLY A 205 -12.05 13.17 -10.52
CA GLY A 205 -11.78 14.62 -10.51
C GLY A 205 -11.42 15.24 -11.87
N ASN A 206 -11.23 14.45 -12.92
CA ASN A 206 -10.79 14.93 -14.23
C ASN A 206 -11.69 14.41 -15.36
N PRO A 207 -12.49 15.27 -16.04
CA PRO A 207 -13.36 14.87 -17.16
C PRO A 207 -12.64 14.20 -18.33
N ASP A 208 -11.36 14.51 -18.52
CA ASP A 208 -10.57 14.04 -19.66
C ASP A 208 -9.72 12.81 -19.34
N ALA A 209 -9.80 12.32 -18.09
CA ALA A 209 -9.00 11.19 -17.64
C ALA A 209 -9.61 9.84 -18.03
N ILE A 210 -8.70 8.91 -18.38
CA ILE A 210 -8.94 7.47 -18.43
C ILE A 210 -7.98 6.77 -17.46
N GLY A 211 -8.45 5.75 -16.78
CA GLY A 211 -7.67 4.92 -15.88
C GLY A 211 -8.15 3.48 -15.89
N TYR A 212 -7.47 2.64 -15.13
CA TYR A 212 -7.90 1.27 -14.87
C TYR A 212 -7.83 0.98 -13.36
N ALA A 213 -8.72 0.14 -12.89
CA ALA A 213 -8.80 -0.23 -11.48
C ALA A 213 -9.34 -1.65 -11.31
N SER A 214 -9.05 -2.27 -10.17
CA SER A 214 -9.74 -3.47 -9.72
C SER A 214 -11.26 -3.24 -9.72
N LEU A 215 -12.00 -4.13 -10.37
CA LEU A 215 -13.47 -4.04 -10.46
C LEU A 215 -14.11 -4.01 -9.06
N ALA A 216 -13.60 -4.81 -8.13
CA ALA A 216 -14.06 -4.82 -6.75
C ALA A 216 -13.91 -3.45 -6.04
N SER A 217 -13.03 -2.58 -6.54
CA SER A 217 -12.77 -1.25 -5.96
C SER A 217 -13.57 -0.14 -6.64
N VAL A 218 -14.17 -0.37 -7.81
CA VAL A 218 -14.94 0.65 -8.55
C VAL A 218 -16.10 1.15 -7.71
N LYS A 219 -16.37 2.46 -7.81
CA LYS A 219 -17.43 3.18 -7.11
C LYS A 219 -18.20 4.03 -8.10
N ASP A 220 -19.40 4.47 -7.73
CA ASP A 220 -20.27 5.36 -8.51
C ASP A 220 -19.65 6.73 -8.81
N THR A 221 -18.51 7.06 -8.21
CA THR A 221 -17.76 8.29 -8.50
C THR A 221 -17.07 8.28 -9.86
N VAL A 222 -16.93 7.11 -10.50
CA VAL A 222 -16.38 6.91 -11.84
C VAL A 222 -17.32 6.06 -12.67
N LYS A 223 -17.23 6.16 -13.99
CA LYS A 223 -17.93 5.30 -14.92
C LYS A 223 -16.98 4.21 -15.43
N ALA A 224 -17.33 2.94 -15.20
CA ALA A 224 -16.68 1.83 -15.84
C ALA A 224 -17.24 1.62 -17.25
N LEU A 225 -16.33 1.48 -18.22
CA LEU A 225 -16.68 1.24 -19.62
C LEU A 225 -17.00 -0.25 -19.84
N THR A 226 -17.84 -0.54 -20.82
CA THR A 226 -17.85 -1.86 -21.44
C THR A 226 -16.59 -2.02 -22.30
N VAL A 227 -16.12 -3.24 -22.44
CA VAL A 227 -14.97 -3.57 -23.30
C VAL A 227 -15.42 -4.66 -24.27
N ASP A 228 -15.30 -4.39 -25.56
CA ASP A 228 -15.81 -5.27 -26.64
C ASP A 228 -17.31 -5.59 -26.46
N GLY A 229 -18.11 -4.60 -26.00
CA GLY A 229 -19.52 -4.76 -25.69
C GLY A 229 -19.83 -5.58 -24.43
N ILE A 230 -18.80 -6.00 -23.68
CA ILE A 230 -18.95 -6.77 -22.43
C ILE A 230 -18.91 -5.81 -21.24
N ALA A 231 -19.98 -5.83 -20.44
CA ALA A 231 -20.02 -5.03 -19.22
C ALA A 231 -18.95 -5.50 -18.22
N PRO A 232 -18.37 -4.58 -17.45
CA PRO A 232 -17.43 -4.93 -16.38
C PRO A 232 -18.18 -5.76 -15.32
N SER A 233 -18.02 -7.06 -15.40
CA SER A 233 -18.67 -8.06 -14.56
C SER A 233 -17.70 -9.20 -14.28
N GLU A 234 -18.15 -10.23 -13.56
CA GLU A 234 -17.36 -11.41 -13.19
C GLU A 234 -16.67 -12.16 -14.35
N ALA A 235 -16.96 -11.81 -15.62
CA ALA A 235 -16.44 -12.51 -16.81
C ALA A 235 -14.99 -12.08 -17.20
N ALA A 236 -14.48 -10.94 -16.70
CA ALA A 236 -13.10 -10.46 -16.96
C ALA A 236 -12.26 -10.55 -15.68
N MET A 237 -11.81 -11.77 -15.34
CA MET A 237 -11.27 -12.04 -14.01
C MET A 237 -9.75 -12.17 -13.98
N PHE A 238 -9.12 -11.55 -12.98
CA PHE A 238 -7.74 -11.73 -12.53
C PHE A 238 -7.68 -12.46 -11.20
N TYR A 239 -6.48 -12.92 -10.82
CA TYR A 239 -6.27 -13.64 -9.57
C TYR A 239 -5.80 -12.69 -8.46
N PHE A 240 -6.48 -12.69 -7.32
CA PHE A 240 -5.91 -12.26 -6.07
C PHE A 240 -5.15 -13.42 -5.43
N ILE A 241 -3.87 -13.22 -5.15
CA ILE A 241 -2.99 -14.27 -4.65
C ILE A 241 -2.47 -13.90 -3.27
N ILE A 242 -2.62 -14.83 -2.32
CA ILE A 242 -1.91 -14.81 -1.05
C ILE A 242 -0.57 -15.51 -1.26
N ILE A 243 0.50 -14.90 -0.78
CA ILE A 243 1.87 -15.38 -0.93
C ILE A 243 2.46 -15.65 0.43
N LYS A 244 3.05 -16.83 0.59
CA LYS A 244 3.82 -17.23 1.77
C LYS A 244 5.11 -17.92 1.35
N ILE A 245 6.05 -18.03 2.27
CA ILE A 245 7.26 -18.84 2.18
C ILE A 245 6.93 -20.26 2.67
#